data_271017b7c7437378d3710dab984c825c
#
_entry.id   271017b7c7437378d3710dab984c825c
#
_cell.length_a   1.000
_cell.length_b   1.000
_cell.length_c   1.000
_cell.angle_alpha   90.00
_cell.angle_beta   90.00
_cell.angle_gamma   90.00
#
_symmetry.space_group_name_H-M   'P 1'
#
loop_
_entity.id
_entity.type
_entity.pdbx_description
1 polymer ?
#
loop_
_entity_poly.entity_id
_entity_poly.type
_entity_poly.pdbx_seq_one_letter_code
_entity_poly.pdbx_strand_id
1 'polypeptide(L)'
;MKKIDIIVPFYNAKEHILQIFENNLSHLIIDKIIENFRIILVNDGSSNKDYVPHIERYKVLFGDNFLFVDLPQNKGKGGAIKEGVKHSNADIVAFYDIDFPFGIEALYNLYEALQSDETDVVISIRDSSYNKKLPFKRKIISQFVKSFSYILSKGKIRDSQAGLKGMKYSVAPILIETKSNSFIMDFEFLLKVVKKKLKIKEIVVTPNENIEFTNFSNATLSKEIKNLFRVLFYK
;
A
#
# COMPACT_ATOMS: atom_id res chain seq x y z
N MET A 1 14.76 -10.80 -14.91
CA MET A 1 13.54 -10.21 -14.32
C MET A 1 13.95 -9.22 -13.25
N LYS A 2 13.28 -8.07 -13.18
CA LYS A 2 13.58 -7.02 -12.19
C LYS A 2 13.25 -7.52 -10.79
N LYS A 3 14.06 -7.14 -9.80
CA LYS A 3 13.80 -7.42 -8.39
C LYS A 3 12.70 -6.51 -7.85
N ILE A 4 11.80 -7.05 -7.02
CA ILE A 4 10.76 -6.28 -6.33
C ILE A 4 10.89 -6.38 -4.82
N ASP A 5 10.83 -5.23 -4.13
CA ASP A 5 10.61 -5.15 -2.68
C ASP A 5 9.14 -4.79 -2.42
N ILE A 6 8.48 -5.61 -1.60
CA ILE A 6 7.07 -5.47 -1.25
C ILE A 6 6.99 -4.99 0.21
N ILE A 7 6.59 -3.74 0.39
CA ILE A 7 6.50 -3.10 1.69
C ILE A 7 5.11 -3.32 2.26
N VAL A 8 5.05 -3.93 3.45
CA VAL A 8 3.80 -4.25 4.12
C VAL A 8 3.80 -3.60 5.50
N PRO A 9 3.13 -2.45 5.68
CA PRO A 9 3.00 -1.81 6.97
C PRO A 9 1.92 -2.49 7.82
N PHE A 10 2.14 -2.58 9.13
CA PHE A 10 1.10 -2.99 10.06
C PHE A 10 1.17 -2.22 11.40
N TYR A 11 0.04 -2.15 12.07
CA TYR A 11 -0.10 -1.59 13.41
C TYR A 11 -1.16 -2.35 14.18
N ASN A 12 -0.79 -2.94 15.33
CA ASN A 12 -1.67 -3.75 16.19
C ASN A 12 -2.45 -4.81 15.38
N ALA A 13 -1.76 -5.50 14.47
CA ALA A 13 -2.37 -6.57 13.68
C ALA A 13 -2.89 -7.67 14.60
N LYS A 14 -4.10 -8.14 14.33
CA LYS A 14 -4.71 -9.27 15.02
C LYS A 14 -4.16 -10.57 14.48
N GLU A 15 -4.23 -11.64 15.27
CA GLU A 15 -3.75 -12.98 14.94
C GLU A 15 -4.21 -13.48 13.55
N HIS A 16 -5.50 -13.37 13.25
CA HIS A 16 -6.03 -13.83 11.96
C HIS A 16 -5.49 -13.04 10.77
N ILE A 17 -5.13 -11.75 10.94
CA ILE A 17 -4.50 -10.94 9.89
C ILE A 17 -3.07 -11.41 9.64
N LEU A 18 -2.32 -11.75 10.70
CA LEU A 18 -0.98 -12.32 10.56
C LEU A 18 -1.01 -13.68 9.86
N GLN A 19 -2.04 -14.49 10.11
CA GLN A 19 -2.26 -15.76 9.39
C GLN A 19 -2.61 -15.55 7.91
N ILE A 20 -3.47 -14.57 7.58
CA ILE A 20 -3.76 -14.19 6.19
C ILE A 20 -2.48 -13.77 5.48
N PHE A 21 -1.67 -12.94 6.11
CA PHE A 21 -0.38 -12.52 5.59
C PHE A 21 0.53 -13.71 5.30
N GLU A 22 0.71 -14.62 6.26
CA GLU A 22 1.54 -15.82 6.11
C GLU A 22 1.07 -16.71 4.95
N ASN A 23 -0.23 -16.95 4.84
CA ASN A 23 -0.79 -17.76 3.78
C ASN A 23 -0.51 -17.16 2.39
N ASN A 24 -0.70 -15.84 2.23
CA ASN A 24 -0.41 -15.17 0.96
C ASN A 24 1.09 -15.23 0.61
N LEU A 25 1.99 -15.06 1.59
CA LEU A 25 3.42 -15.18 1.35
C LEU A 25 3.84 -16.60 0.99
N SER A 26 3.24 -17.60 1.62
CA SER A 26 3.50 -19.02 1.31
C SER A 26 3.13 -19.32 -0.15
N HIS A 27 2.02 -18.78 -0.64
CA HIS A 27 1.65 -18.90 -2.06
C HIS A 27 2.64 -18.21 -2.99
N LEU A 28 3.17 -17.04 -2.63
CA LEU A 28 4.22 -16.38 -3.42
C LEU A 28 5.44 -17.28 -3.67
N ILE A 29 5.84 -18.03 -2.65
CA ILE A 29 7.01 -18.91 -2.68
C ILE A 29 6.70 -20.23 -3.38
N ILE A 30 5.63 -20.90 -2.96
CA ILE A 30 5.27 -22.25 -3.45
C ILE A 30 4.95 -22.20 -4.94
N ASP A 31 4.15 -21.24 -5.36
CA ASP A 31 3.66 -21.13 -6.72
C ASP A 31 4.67 -20.38 -7.62
N LYS A 32 5.80 -19.92 -7.07
CA LYS A 32 6.84 -19.15 -7.77
C LYS A 32 6.28 -18.02 -8.63
N ILE A 33 5.25 -17.36 -8.12
CA ILE A 33 4.51 -16.31 -8.83
C ILE A 33 5.43 -15.15 -9.20
N ILE A 34 6.35 -14.79 -8.28
CA ILE A 34 7.43 -13.81 -8.50
C ILE A 34 8.74 -14.42 -8.00
N GLU A 35 9.70 -14.67 -8.88
CA GLU A 35 10.94 -15.36 -8.50
C GLU A 35 11.90 -14.47 -7.70
N ASN A 36 11.96 -13.18 -8.02
CA ASN A 36 12.94 -12.25 -7.43
C ASN A 36 12.23 -11.18 -6.61
N PHE A 37 11.85 -11.54 -5.40
CA PHE A 37 11.15 -10.64 -4.48
C PHE A 37 11.79 -10.62 -3.09
N ARG A 38 11.49 -9.55 -2.33
CA ARG A 38 11.70 -9.47 -0.89
C ARG A 38 10.51 -8.77 -0.24
N ILE A 39 10.09 -9.29 0.92
CA ILE A 39 9.09 -8.67 1.77
C ILE A 39 9.79 -7.79 2.80
N ILE A 40 9.36 -6.56 2.92
CA ILE A 40 9.76 -5.62 3.97
C ILE A 40 8.53 -5.37 4.84
N LEU A 41 8.42 -6.13 5.93
CA LEU A 41 7.33 -6.01 6.90
C LEU A 41 7.68 -4.91 7.91
N VAL A 42 6.85 -3.87 8.00
CA VAL A 42 7.12 -2.71 8.85
C VAL A 42 6.09 -2.63 9.97
N ASN A 43 6.54 -2.85 11.20
CA ASN A 43 5.73 -2.57 12.39
C ASN A 43 5.73 -1.07 12.69
N ASP A 44 4.55 -0.44 12.63
CA ASP A 44 4.37 0.99 12.90
C ASP A 44 4.20 1.27 14.42
N GLY A 45 5.11 0.72 15.24
CA GLY A 45 5.13 0.95 16.68
C GLY A 45 3.91 0.35 17.40
N SER A 46 3.58 -0.91 17.11
CA SER A 46 2.47 -1.62 17.77
C SER A 46 2.64 -1.67 19.29
N SER A 47 1.56 -1.44 20.00
CA SER A 47 1.52 -1.52 21.46
C SER A 47 1.41 -2.97 21.97
N ASN A 48 0.73 -3.86 21.22
CA ASN A 48 0.72 -5.29 21.50
C ASN A 48 1.98 -5.95 20.94
N LYS A 49 2.31 -7.13 21.44
CA LYS A 49 3.47 -7.93 21.01
C LYS A 49 3.06 -9.28 20.41
N ASP A 50 1.80 -9.45 20.05
CA ASP A 50 1.26 -10.70 19.51
C ASP A 50 1.95 -11.11 18.21
N TYR A 51 2.51 -10.15 17.48
CA TYR A 51 3.25 -10.38 16.24
C TYR A 51 4.63 -11.04 16.44
N VAL A 52 5.23 -10.98 17.63
CA VAL A 52 6.63 -11.39 17.85
C VAL A 52 6.88 -12.86 17.48
N PRO A 53 6.06 -13.84 17.90
CA PRO A 53 6.24 -15.25 17.49
C PRO A 53 6.18 -15.43 15.97
N HIS A 54 5.32 -14.66 15.30
CA HIS A 54 5.18 -14.71 13.85
C HIS A 54 6.42 -14.19 13.12
N ILE A 55 7.05 -13.12 13.62
CA ILE A 55 8.27 -12.56 13.01
C ILE A 55 9.40 -13.59 13.00
N GLU A 56 9.62 -14.28 14.11
CA GLU A 56 10.66 -15.33 14.17
C GLU A 56 10.36 -16.47 13.19
N ARG A 57 9.10 -16.86 13.10
CA ARG A 57 8.66 -17.86 12.13
C ARG A 57 8.85 -17.39 10.69
N TYR A 58 8.51 -16.13 10.38
CA TYR A 58 8.68 -15.57 9.02
C TYR A 58 10.15 -15.50 8.62
N LYS A 59 11.05 -15.14 9.53
CA LYS A 59 12.50 -15.16 9.29
C LYS A 59 13.00 -16.56 8.87
N VAL A 60 12.48 -17.60 9.54
CA VAL A 60 12.85 -18.99 9.21
C VAL A 60 12.25 -19.42 7.86
N LEU A 61 10.99 -19.10 7.61
CA LEU A 61 10.29 -19.54 6.40
C LEU A 61 10.78 -18.84 5.14
N PHE A 62 11.10 -17.55 5.23
CA PHE A 62 11.36 -16.70 4.06
C PHE A 62 12.83 -16.31 3.91
N GLY A 63 13.67 -16.54 4.93
CA GLY A 63 15.11 -16.30 4.88
C GLY A 63 15.46 -14.90 4.38
N ASP A 64 16.34 -14.83 3.38
CA ASP A 64 16.83 -13.57 2.78
C ASP A 64 15.73 -12.79 2.03
N ASN A 65 14.60 -13.42 1.74
CA ASN A 65 13.44 -12.77 1.12
C ASN A 65 12.55 -12.03 2.13
N PHE A 66 12.97 -11.92 3.39
CA PHE A 66 12.22 -11.25 4.44
C PHE A 66 13.09 -10.28 5.24
N LEU A 67 12.58 -9.06 5.39
CA LEU A 67 13.16 -8.04 6.28
C LEU A 67 12.06 -7.53 7.21
N PHE A 68 12.34 -7.53 8.51
CA PHE A 68 11.48 -6.93 9.51
C PHE A 68 12.05 -5.59 9.97
N VAL A 69 11.21 -4.56 9.95
CA VAL A 69 11.53 -3.20 10.42
C VAL A 69 10.59 -2.86 11.57
N ASP A 70 11.13 -2.65 12.77
CA ASP A 70 10.36 -2.31 13.98
C ASP A 70 10.51 -0.83 14.31
N LEU A 71 9.45 -0.05 14.17
CA LEU A 71 9.47 1.37 14.53
C LEU A 71 9.22 1.54 16.03
N PRO A 72 9.97 2.44 16.69
CA PRO A 72 9.83 2.64 18.15
C PRO A 72 8.50 3.32 18.54
N GLN A 73 7.83 3.97 17.57
CA GLN A 73 6.55 4.66 17.79
C GLN A 73 5.74 4.73 16.50
N ASN A 74 4.42 4.87 16.63
CA ASN A 74 3.51 5.01 15.51
C ASN A 74 3.78 6.30 14.73
N LYS A 75 4.15 6.16 13.47
CA LYS A 75 4.34 7.26 12.51
C LYS A 75 3.16 7.42 11.56
N GLY A 76 2.20 6.50 11.58
CA GLY A 76 1.10 6.37 10.65
C GLY A 76 1.46 5.57 9.40
N LYS A 77 0.45 5.02 8.71
CA LYS A 77 0.62 4.13 7.54
C LYS A 77 1.62 4.68 6.52
N GLY A 78 1.48 5.94 6.13
CA GLY A 78 2.39 6.57 5.17
C GLY A 78 3.81 6.69 5.70
N GLY A 79 3.97 6.94 7.00
CA GLY A 79 5.28 6.96 7.67
C GLY A 79 5.96 5.61 7.65
N ALA A 80 5.22 4.54 7.94
CA ALA A 80 5.72 3.16 7.90
C ALA A 80 6.10 2.74 6.47
N ILE A 81 5.27 3.07 5.47
CA ILE A 81 5.61 2.81 4.06
C ILE A 81 6.91 3.52 3.67
N LYS A 82 7.05 4.80 3.98
CA LYS A 82 8.28 5.56 3.68
C LYS A 82 9.51 4.97 4.35
N GLU A 83 9.36 4.49 5.59
CA GLU A 83 10.46 3.81 6.27
C GLU A 83 10.84 2.52 5.56
N GLY A 84 9.86 1.68 5.18
CA GLY A 84 10.12 0.47 4.40
C GLY A 84 10.82 0.76 3.08
N VAL A 85 10.41 1.82 2.36
CA VAL A 85 11.04 2.25 1.09
C VAL A 85 12.52 2.59 1.26
N LYS A 86 12.92 3.18 2.38
CA LYS A 86 14.33 3.49 2.65
C LYS A 86 15.21 2.24 2.79
N HIS A 87 14.63 1.12 3.14
CA HIS A 87 15.32 -0.18 3.21
C HIS A 87 15.31 -0.94 1.88
N SER A 88 14.67 -0.39 0.86
CA SER A 88 14.64 -1.02 -0.47
C SER A 88 15.91 -0.76 -1.26
N ASN A 89 16.33 -1.80 -2.00
CA ASN A 89 17.40 -1.74 -3.00
C ASN A 89 17.01 -2.51 -4.29
N ALA A 90 15.72 -2.76 -4.48
CA ALA A 90 15.18 -3.45 -5.65
C ALA A 90 14.93 -2.48 -6.81
N ASP A 91 14.71 -3.01 -8.01
CA ASP A 91 14.36 -2.22 -9.20
C ASP A 91 12.94 -1.66 -9.11
N ILE A 92 12.05 -2.42 -8.45
CA ILE A 92 10.65 -2.13 -8.26
C ILE A 92 10.34 -2.11 -6.77
N VAL A 93 9.54 -1.15 -6.35
CA VAL A 93 9.00 -1.05 -4.99
C VAL A 93 7.49 -1.08 -5.07
N ALA A 94 6.88 -2.00 -4.35
CA ALA A 94 5.43 -2.03 -4.14
C ALA A 94 5.11 -1.84 -2.66
N PHE A 95 3.94 -1.33 -2.34
CA PHE A 95 3.38 -1.40 -0.99
C PHE A 95 1.98 -1.97 -1.03
N TYR A 96 1.67 -2.82 -0.05
CA TYR A 96 0.44 -3.56 0.04
C TYR A 96 -0.05 -3.63 1.48
N ASP A 97 -1.36 -3.61 1.66
CA ASP A 97 -1.96 -3.81 2.99
C ASP A 97 -1.74 -5.25 3.46
N ILE A 98 -1.51 -5.44 4.77
CA ILE A 98 -1.13 -6.73 5.37
C ILE A 98 -2.17 -7.85 5.16
N ASP A 99 -3.44 -7.49 4.98
CA ASP A 99 -4.54 -8.41 4.73
C ASP A 99 -4.69 -8.83 3.26
N PHE A 100 -3.80 -8.36 2.38
CA PHE A 100 -3.81 -8.67 0.94
C PHE A 100 -5.21 -8.60 0.31
N PRO A 101 -5.91 -7.46 0.40
CA PRO A 101 -7.33 -7.36 0.11
C PRO A 101 -7.71 -7.69 -1.35
N PHE A 102 -6.75 -7.77 -2.24
CA PHE A 102 -6.94 -8.09 -3.67
C PHE A 102 -6.21 -9.37 -4.09
N GLY A 103 -5.72 -10.16 -3.12
CA GLY A 103 -4.98 -11.38 -3.35
C GLY A 103 -3.60 -11.19 -3.98
N ILE A 104 -2.93 -12.30 -4.20
CA ILE A 104 -1.55 -12.33 -4.72
C ILE A 104 -1.51 -12.06 -6.23
N GLU A 105 -2.55 -12.42 -6.96
CA GLU A 105 -2.65 -12.18 -8.40
C GLU A 105 -2.60 -10.68 -8.75
N ALA A 106 -3.22 -9.83 -7.92
CA ALA A 106 -3.14 -8.39 -8.10
C ALA A 106 -1.70 -7.86 -7.97
N LEU A 107 -0.91 -8.44 -7.06
CA LEU A 107 0.51 -8.12 -6.90
C LEU A 107 1.32 -8.57 -8.11
N TYR A 108 1.04 -9.76 -8.65
CA TYR A 108 1.67 -10.26 -9.87
C TYR A 108 1.37 -9.35 -11.07
N ASN A 109 0.12 -8.97 -11.28
CA ASN A 109 -0.29 -8.06 -12.35
C ASN A 109 0.39 -6.69 -12.25
N LEU A 110 0.59 -6.19 -11.01
CA LEU A 110 1.34 -4.97 -10.76
C LEU A 110 2.82 -5.15 -11.14
N TYR A 111 3.43 -6.25 -10.72
CA TYR A 111 4.83 -6.57 -11.02
C TYR A 111 5.07 -6.67 -12.52
N GLU A 112 4.24 -7.43 -13.25
CA GLU A 112 4.31 -7.56 -14.70
C GLU A 112 4.20 -6.19 -15.40
N ALA A 113 3.28 -5.34 -14.93
CA ALA A 113 3.11 -4.02 -15.49
C ALA A 113 4.35 -3.12 -15.33
N LEU A 114 5.16 -3.32 -14.29
CA LEU A 114 6.38 -2.57 -14.00
C LEU A 114 7.64 -3.17 -14.65
N GLN A 115 7.56 -4.36 -15.26
CA GLN A 115 8.65 -4.87 -16.09
C GLN A 115 8.87 -3.99 -17.32
N SER A 116 7.81 -3.39 -17.83
CA SER A 116 7.84 -2.49 -18.99
C SER A 116 8.52 -1.16 -18.69
N ASP A 117 9.30 -0.65 -19.64
CA ASP A 117 9.89 0.69 -19.56
C ASP A 117 8.86 1.81 -19.84
N GLU A 118 7.68 1.44 -20.35
CA GLU A 118 6.56 2.34 -20.58
C GLU A 118 5.75 2.68 -19.32
N THR A 119 6.11 2.12 -18.14
CA THR A 119 5.38 2.31 -16.89
C THR A 119 6.33 2.71 -15.78
N ASP A 120 6.07 3.85 -15.13
CA ASP A 120 6.83 4.32 -13.97
C ASP A 120 6.14 3.99 -12.65
N VAL A 121 4.80 4.07 -12.64
CA VAL A 121 3.95 3.84 -11.47
C VAL A 121 2.74 3.01 -11.87
N VAL A 122 2.39 2.02 -11.06
CA VAL A 122 1.15 1.25 -11.17
C VAL A 122 0.26 1.54 -9.97
N ILE A 123 -1.00 1.82 -10.23
CA ILE A 123 -2.03 1.99 -9.21
C ILE A 123 -3.15 0.98 -9.41
N SER A 124 -3.61 0.39 -8.33
CA SER A 124 -4.80 -0.45 -8.37
C SER A 124 -6.07 0.41 -8.32
N ILE A 125 -7.08 0.00 -9.10
CA ILE A 125 -8.40 0.60 -9.11
C ILE A 125 -9.41 -0.45 -8.68
N ARG A 126 -10.14 -0.15 -7.61
CA ARG A 126 -11.19 -1.05 -7.12
C ARG A 126 -12.37 -1.07 -8.08
N ASP A 127 -12.76 -2.26 -8.47
CA ASP A 127 -13.92 -2.47 -9.32
C ASP A 127 -15.25 -2.02 -8.66
N SER A 128 -16.35 -2.09 -9.42
CA SER A 128 -17.68 -1.66 -8.95
C SER A 128 -18.23 -2.53 -7.80
N SER A 129 -17.75 -3.79 -7.66
CA SER A 129 -18.20 -4.72 -6.62
C SER A 129 -17.80 -4.23 -5.22
N TYR A 130 -16.65 -3.57 -5.10
CA TYR A 130 -16.20 -2.98 -3.86
C TYR A 130 -17.22 -1.99 -3.26
N ASN A 131 -17.81 -1.14 -4.10
CA ASN A 131 -18.77 -0.14 -3.64
C ASN A 131 -20.07 -0.78 -3.10
N LYS A 132 -20.43 -1.99 -3.55
CA LYS A 132 -21.60 -2.73 -3.08
C LYS A 132 -21.41 -3.27 -1.65
N LYS A 133 -20.15 -3.58 -1.28
CA LYS A 133 -19.78 -4.12 0.03
C LYS A 133 -19.57 -3.04 1.11
N LEU A 134 -19.47 -1.75 0.72
CA LEU A 134 -19.20 -0.66 1.65
C LEU A 134 -20.39 -0.25 2.49
N PRO A 135 -20.22 -0.04 3.82
CA PRO A 135 -21.21 0.67 4.63
C PRO A 135 -21.49 2.07 4.07
N PHE A 136 -22.75 2.52 4.17
CA PHE A 136 -23.22 3.75 3.53
C PHE A 136 -22.33 4.98 3.79
N LYS A 137 -21.94 5.23 5.04
CA LYS A 137 -21.04 6.34 5.40
C LYS A 137 -19.68 6.25 4.69
N ARG A 138 -19.09 5.06 4.63
CA ARG A 138 -17.82 4.84 3.92
C ARG A 138 -17.95 5.00 2.41
N LYS A 139 -19.09 4.61 1.84
CA LYS A 139 -19.38 4.78 0.42
C LYS A 139 -19.35 6.26 0.03
N ILE A 140 -20.01 7.14 0.82
CA ILE A 140 -20.01 8.58 0.57
C ILE A 140 -18.59 9.15 0.64
N ILE A 141 -17.82 8.82 1.70
CA ILE A 141 -16.45 9.29 1.87
C ILE A 141 -15.55 8.80 0.72
N SER A 142 -15.66 7.53 0.36
CA SER A 142 -14.88 6.95 -0.74
C SER A 142 -15.18 7.62 -2.07
N GLN A 143 -16.46 7.87 -2.36
CA GLN A 143 -16.85 8.58 -3.59
C GLN A 143 -16.37 10.02 -3.60
N PHE A 144 -16.44 10.72 -2.47
CA PHE A 144 -15.90 12.08 -2.35
C PHE A 144 -14.41 12.11 -2.63
N VAL A 145 -13.62 11.23 -2.00
CA VAL A 145 -12.17 11.17 -2.21
C VAL A 145 -11.82 10.77 -3.65
N LYS A 146 -12.55 9.84 -4.25
CA LYS A 146 -12.37 9.46 -5.66
C LYS A 146 -12.63 10.66 -6.59
N SER A 147 -13.77 11.33 -6.44
CA SER A 147 -14.13 12.50 -7.26
C SER A 147 -13.11 13.62 -7.10
N PHE A 148 -12.69 13.87 -5.88
CA PHE A 148 -11.69 14.87 -5.56
C PHE A 148 -10.33 14.55 -6.17
N SER A 149 -9.87 13.29 -6.06
CA SER A 149 -8.65 12.81 -6.70
C SER A 149 -8.69 12.98 -8.22
N TYR A 150 -9.83 12.64 -8.82
CA TYR A 150 -10.05 12.77 -10.26
C TYR A 150 -9.95 14.22 -10.74
N ILE A 151 -10.63 15.15 -10.04
CA ILE A 151 -10.62 16.57 -10.39
C ILE A 151 -9.20 17.15 -10.26
N LEU A 152 -8.52 16.93 -9.13
CA LEU A 152 -7.20 17.49 -8.87
C LEU A 152 -6.10 16.89 -9.76
N SER A 153 -6.25 15.65 -10.17
CA SER A 153 -5.34 15.00 -11.11
C SER A 153 -5.65 15.29 -12.58
N LYS A 154 -6.65 16.14 -12.87
CA LYS A 154 -7.16 16.42 -14.22
C LYS A 154 -7.55 15.12 -14.95
N GLY A 155 -8.27 14.25 -14.27
CA GLY A 155 -8.77 12.99 -14.80
C GLY A 155 -7.78 11.81 -14.83
N LYS A 156 -6.56 11.98 -14.32
CA LYS A 156 -5.51 10.96 -14.40
C LYS A 156 -5.52 9.93 -13.29
N ILE A 157 -6.20 10.17 -12.15
CA ILE A 157 -6.29 9.28 -11.00
C ILE A 157 -7.74 9.00 -10.70
N ARG A 158 -8.20 7.78 -10.95
CA ARG A 158 -9.58 7.34 -10.69
C ARG A 158 -9.78 6.79 -9.27
N ASP A 159 -8.76 6.19 -8.68
CA ASP A 159 -8.79 5.69 -7.31
C ASP A 159 -7.42 5.83 -6.62
N SER A 160 -7.31 6.74 -5.67
CA SER A 160 -6.07 6.94 -4.90
C SER A 160 -5.99 6.08 -3.64
N GLN A 161 -7.09 5.40 -3.25
CA GLN A 161 -7.20 4.75 -1.95
C GLN A 161 -7.04 3.23 -1.97
N ALA A 162 -6.90 2.59 -3.13
CA ALA A 162 -6.67 1.16 -3.17
C ALA A 162 -5.31 0.81 -2.53
N GLY A 163 -5.29 -0.20 -1.66
CA GLY A 163 -4.14 -0.51 -0.78
C GLY A 163 -2.93 -1.13 -1.47
N LEU A 164 -2.97 -1.33 -2.81
CA LEU A 164 -1.85 -1.86 -3.59
C LEU A 164 -1.37 -0.81 -4.60
N LYS A 165 -0.11 -0.44 -4.53
CA LYS A 165 0.57 0.43 -5.51
C LYS A 165 2.01 -0.01 -5.69
N GLY A 166 2.57 0.28 -6.86
CA GLY A 166 3.98 0.00 -7.13
C GLY A 166 4.60 1.06 -8.03
N MET A 167 5.92 1.12 -8.00
CA MET A 167 6.70 2.07 -8.76
C MET A 167 8.08 1.53 -9.07
N LYS A 168 8.73 2.05 -10.12
CA LYS A 168 10.17 1.88 -10.29
C LYS A 168 10.91 2.58 -9.15
N TYR A 169 12.05 2.03 -8.71
CA TYR A 169 12.83 2.61 -7.60
C TYR A 169 13.24 4.07 -7.84
N SER A 170 13.46 4.46 -9.10
CA SER A 170 13.75 5.86 -9.48
C SER A 170 12.65 6.85 -9.07
N VAL A 171 11.43 6.38 -8.85
CA VAL A 171 10.29 7.20 -8.40
C VAL A 171 10.19 7.27 -6.87
N ALA A 172 10.83 6.34 -6.15
CA ALA A 172 10.77 6.26 -4.68
C ALA A 172 11.10 7.57 -3.93
N PRO A 173 12.06 8.41 -4.37
CA PRO A 173 12.30 9.71 -3.75
C PRO A 173 11.07 10.60 -3.68
N ILE A 174 10.20 10.57 -4.70
CA ILE A 174 8.95 11.37 -4.73
C ILE A 174 8.00 10.95 -3.60
N LEU A 175 7.94 9.64 -3.31
CA LEU A 175 7.13 9.12 -2.21
C LEU A 175 7.74 9.50 -0.85
N ILE A 176 9.05 9.37 -0.68
CA ILE A 176 9.75 9.73 0.55
C ILE A 176 9.57 11.22 0.88
N GLU A 177 9.58 12.09 -0.13
CA GLU A 177 9.41 13.54 -0.01
C GLU A 177 7.97 13.99 0.27
N THR A 178 7.00 13.07 0.37
CA THR A 178 5.63 13.45 0.77
C THR A 178 5.62 13.98 2.20
N LYS A 179 4.82 15.01 2.46
CA LYS A 179 4.70 15.63 3.78
C LYS A 179 3.82 14.82 4.72
N SER A 180 2.79 14.18 4.17
CA SER A 180 1.85 13.37 4.95
C SER A 180 2.45 12.02 5.34
N ASN A 181 2.18 11.60 6.58
CA ASN A 181 2.47 10.26 7.09
C ASN A 181 1.20 9.42 7.30
N SER A 182 0.04 9.96 6.94
CA SER A 182 -1.26 9.30 7.08
C SER A 182 -1.71 8.61 5.81
N PHE A 183 -2.97 8.19 5.73
CA PHE A 183 -3.59 7.65 4.51
C PHE A 183 -3.60 8.64 3.32
N ILE A 184 -3.47 9.94 3.58
CA ILE A 184 -3.39 10.98 2.53
C ILE A 184 -2.03 10.97 1.79
N MET A 185 -1.01 10.30 2.33
CA MET A 185 0.29 10.16 1.68
C MET A 185 0.15 9.60 0.25
N ASP A 186 -0.69 8.58 0.07
CA ASP A 186 -0.94 7.98 -1.25
C ASP A 186 -1.44 9.01 -2.27
N PHE A 187 -2.38 9.83 -1.85
CA PHE A 187 -2.93 10.90 -2.69
C PHE A 187 -1.88 11.97 -3.01
N GLU A 188 -1.12 12.43 -2.01
CA GLU A 188 -0.04 13.40 -2.20
C GLU A 188 1.01 12.87 -3.18
N PHE A 189 1.42 11.61 -3.00
CA PHE A 189 2.37 10.94 -3.90
C PHE A 189 1.88 10.96 -5.34
N LEU A 190 0.65 10.51 -5.58
CA LEU A 190 0.08 10.45 -6.92
C LEU A 190 -0.08 11.84 -7.57
N LEU A 191 -0.42 12.87 -6.81
CA LEU A 191 -0.42 14.25 -7.34
C LEU A 191 0.97 14.70 -7.80
N LYS A 192 2.02 14.37 -7.02
CA LYS A 192 3.41 14.67 -7.40
C LYS A 192 3.82 13.90 -8.67
N VAL A 193 3.43 12.62 -8.77
CA VAL A 193 3.67 11.77 -9.96
C VAL A 193 3.02 12.38 -11.21
N VAL A 194 1.74 12.79 -11.11
CA VAL A 194 1.03 13.48 -12.22
C VAL A 194 1.70 14.79 -12.59
N LYS A 195 2.11 15.60 -11.59
CA LYS A 195 2.81 16.89 -11.84
C LYS A 195 4.14 16.68 -12.54
N LYS A 196 4.86 15.62 -12.24
CA LYS A 196 6.13 15.25 -12.92
C LYS A 196 5.91 14.55 -14.26
N LYS A 197 4.66 14.37 -14.71
CA LYS A 197 4.28 13.74 -15.99
C LYS A 197 4.82 12.31 -16.14
N LEU A 198 4.98 11.57 -15.03
CA LEU A 198 5.38 10.17 -15.05
C LEU A 198 4.28 9.28 -15.62
N LYS A 199 4.68 8.15 -16.21
CA LYS A 199 3.78 7.20 -16.86
C LYS A 199 3.07 6.33 -15.82
N ILE A 200 1.77 6.54 -15.65
CA ILE A 200 0.92 5.80 -14.72
C ILE A 200 0.14 4.74 -15.48
N LYS A 201 0.17 3.49 -15.01
CA LYS A 201 -0.70 2.41 -15.47
C LYS A 201 -1.68 2.03 -14.37
N GLU A 202 -2.95 1.88 -14.73
CA GLU A 202 -4.01 1.43 -13.82
C GLU A 202 -4.26 -0.07 -14.03
N ILE A 203 -4.37 -0.82 -12.93
CA ILE A 203 -4.83 -2.21 -12.93
C ILE A 203 -6.14 -2.32 -12.16
N VAL A 204 -7.12 -2.99 -12.73
CA VAL A 204 -8.41 -3.23 -12.06
C VAL A 204 -8.25 -4.40 -11.09
N VAL A 205 -8.68 -4.21 -9.84
CA VAL A 205 -8.60 -5.22 -8.80
C VAL A 205 -9.96 -5.47 -8.18
N THR A 206 -10.25 -6.75 -7.94
CA THR A 206 -11.46 -7.21 -7.26
C THR A 206 -11.12 -7.56 -5.81
N PRO A 207 -11.84 -7.00 -4.84
CA PRO A 207 -11.59 -7.30 -3.44
C PRO A 207 -12.02 -8.73 -3.09
N ASN A 208 -11.22 -9.37 -2.24
CA ASN A 208 -11.54 -10.68 -1.66
C ASN A 208 -12.93 -10.65 -0.99
N GLU A 209 -13.58 -11.80 -0.90
CA GLU A 209 -14.93 -11.89 -0.34
C GLU A 209 -15.02 -11.50 1.14
N ASN A 210 -13.97 -11.80 1.91
CA ASN A 210 -13.91 -11.65 3.36
C ASN A 210 -13.13 -10.40 3.82
N ILE A 211 -13.18 -9.29 3.08
CA ILE A 211 -12.52 -8.06 3.50
C ILE A 211 -13.13 -7.52 4.79
N GLU A 212 -12.31 -7.39 5.82
CA GLU A 212 -12.68 -6.64 7.03
C GLU A 212 -12.46 -5.14 6.80
N PHE A 213 -13.53 -4.37 6.92
CA PHE A 213 -13.43 -2.92 6.82
C PHE A 213 -13.07 -2.32 8.19
N THR A 214 -11.90 -1.70 8.29
CA THR A 214 -11.52 -0.92 9.47
C THR A 214 -12.53 0.21 9.72
N ASN A 215 -13.10 0.28 10.92
CA ASN A 215 -13.98 1.40 11.29
C ASN A 215 -13.13 2.65 11.58
N PHE A 216 -13.26 3.67 10.76
CA PHE A 216 -12.68 4.98 11.06
C PHE A 216 -13.49 5.66 12.17
N SER A 217 -12.80 6.04 13.25
CA SER A 217 -13.40 6.93 14.24
C SER A 217 -13.62 8.32 13.64
N ASN A 218 -14.58 9.09 14.17
CA ASN A 218 -14.79 10.47 13.76
C ASN A 218 -13.52 11.33 13.95
N ALA A 219 -12.69 11.00 14.96
CA ALA A 219 -11.42 11.66 15.20
C ALA A 219 -10.41 11.36 14.09
N THR A 220 -10.31 10.11 13.62
CA THR A 220 -9.46 9.73 12.49
C THR A 220 -9.91 10.45 11.21
N LEU A 221 -11.20 10.49 10.93
CA LEU A 221 -11.75 11.19 9.77
C LEU A 221 -11.42 12.69 9.80
N SER A 222 -11.62 13.36 10.94
CA SER A 222 -11.28 14.78 11.11
C SER A 222 -9.79 15.05 10.90
N LYS A 223 -8.93 14.15 11.39
CA LYS A 223 -7.48 14.22 11.17
C LYS A 223 -7.11 14.09 9.69
N GLU A 224 -7.72 13.14 8.98
CA GLU A 224 -7.45 12.95 7.54
C GLU A 224 -7.93 14.15 6.70
N ILE A 225 -9.08 14.74 7.02
CA ILE A 225 -9.56 15.96 6.36
C ILE A 225 -8.57 17.11 6.59
N LYS A 226 -8.08 17.32 7.82
CA LYS A 226 -7.05 18.35 8.11
C LYS A 226 -5.76 18.10 7.33
N ASN A 227 -5.32 16.83 7.25
CA ASN A 227 -4.13 16.47 6.47
C ASN A 227 -4.33 16.75 4.98
N LEU A 228 -5.52 16.47 4.43
CA LEU A 228 -5.86 16.77 3.05
C LEU A 228 -5.74 18.27 2.76
N PHE A 229 -6.34 19.12 3.60
CA PHE A 229 -6.21 20.58 3.48
C PHE A 229 -4.74 21.02 3.55
N ARG A 230 -3.94 20.42 4.45
CA ARG A 230 -2.51 20.74 4.56
C ARG A 230 -1.75 20.40 3.27
N VAL A 231 -2.02 19.26 2.65
CA VAL A 231 -1.39 18.85 1.37
C VAL A 231 -1.78 19.80 0.23
N LEU A 232 -2.99 20.34 0.23
CA LEU A 232 -3.50 21.18 -0.84
C LEU A 232 -3.07 22.65 -0.76
N PHE A 233 -3.04 23.20 0.44
CA PHE A 233 -2.90 24.65 0.65
C PHE A 233 -1.56 25.06 1.27
N TYR A 234 -0.80 24.15 1.86
CA TYR A 234 0.55 24.46 2.33
C TYR A 234 1.59 24.02 1.28
N LYS A 235 2.09 25.00 0.55
CA LYS A 235 3.29 24.85 -0.29
C LYS A 235 4.55 24.62 0.54
#